data_72eb869fcc6d646023a0d169adf5eb4e
#
_entry.id   72eb869fcc6d646023a0d169adf5eb4e
#
_cell.length_a   1.000
_cell.length_b   1.000
_cell.length_c   1.000
_cell.angle_alpha   90.00
_cell.angle_beta   90.00
_cell.angle_gamma   90.00
#
_symmetry.space_group_name_H-M   'P 1'
#
loop_
_entity.id
_entity.type
_entity.pdbx_description
1 polymer ?
#
loop_
_entity_poly.entity_id
_entity_poly.type
_entity_poly.pdbx_seq_one_letter_code
_entity_poly.pdbx_strand_id
1 'polypeptide(L)'
;MSVKIANLDFKSGKPNPSGILPIAYAVKKSQITSWPTIIDDPDAEGADIAKMVNYEGDFVLAEGVNFLSIYSTHGKGKATFEPQGEADCKSYINKATLSFPVIDDNARGYAKMVVNDDYVYVIPAPGNKFHVIGSPDYPALTTVNGDTGDAPTSAHGLTINVECTDTTPLPCYKGQLKLADKTIDCTTGEETPNAG
;
A
#
# COMPACT_ATOMS: atom_id res chain seq x y z
N MET A 1 17.34 -21.50 -13.21
CA MET A 1 16.73 -22.61 -12.42
C MET A 1 15.40 -22.07 -11.93
N SER A 2 14.26 -22.69 -12.30
CA SER A 2 12.93 -22.22 -11.91
C SER A 2 12.77 -22.22 -10.40
N VAL A 3 12.11 -21.19 -9.88
CA VAL A 3 11.74 -21.10 -8.45
C VAL A 3 10.85 -22.27 -8.09
N LYS A 4 11.20 -22.97 -7.00
CA LYS A 4 10.40 -24.08 -6.46
C LYS A 4 9.53 -23.57 -5.33
N ILE A 5 8.28 -24.02 -5.32
CA ILE A 5 7.40 -23.80 -4.16
C ILE A 5 8.03 -24.47 -2.94
N ALA A 6 8.27 -23.66 -1.88
CA ALA A 6 8.80 -24.13 -0.61
C ALA A 6 7.68 -24.51 0.35
N ASN A 7 8.04 -25.26 1.42
CA ASN A 7 7.09 -25.54 2.50
C ASN A 7 6.65 -24.22 3.18
N LEU A 8 5.37 -24.14 3.53
CA LEU A 8 4.84 -23.05 4.35
C LEU A 8 4.84 -23.49 5.82
N ASP A 9 5.95 -23.21 6.51
CA ASP A 9 6.11 -23.61 7.91
C ASP A 9 5.66 -22.48 8.85
N PHE A 10 4.83 -22.81 9.82
CA PHE A 10 4.47 -21.89 10.90
C PHE A 10 5.47 -21.99 12.05
N LYS A 11 6.13 -20.86 12.36
CA LYS A 11 7.06 -20.78 13.50
C LYS A 11 6.29 -20.40 14.77
N SER A 12 5.94 -21.40 15.56
CA SER A 12 5.30 -21.22 16.87
C SER A 12 6.13 -20.31 17.79
N GLY A 13 5.46 -19.50 18.62
CA GLY A 13 6.10 -18.61 19.60
C GLY A 13 6.61 -17.28 19.05
N LYS A 14 6.52 -17.02 17.75
CA LYS A 14 6.79 -15.69 17.21
C LYS A 14 5.53 -14.82 17.21
N PRO A 15 5.62 -13.53 17.62
CA PRO A 15 4.51 -12.60 17.49
C PRO A 15 4.06 -12.50 16.02
N ASN A 16 2.75 -12.61 15.79
CA ASN A 16 2.15 -12.45 14.48
C ASN A 16 0.92 -11.54 14.58
N PRO A 17 1.12 -10.23 14.85
CA PRO A 17 0.03 -9.27 14.96
C PRO A 17 -0.66 -9.08 13.62
N SER A 18 -1.98 -8.94 13.65
CA SER A 18 -2.83 -8.69 12.48
C SER A 18 -3.11 -7.20 12.28
N GLY A 19 -3.67 -6.86 11.13
CA GLY A 19 -4.12 -5.52 10.78
C GLY A 19 -3.07 -4.67 10.07
N ILE A 20 -3.38 -3.40 9.92
CA ILE A 20 -2.48 -2.38 9.37
C ILE A 20 -2.13 -1.33 10.44
N LEU A 21 -1.06 -0.61 10.24
CA LEU A 21 -0.72 0.53 11.11
C LEU A 21 -1.70 1.70 10.88
N PRO A 22 -1.85 2.62 11.86
CA PRO A 22 -2.83 3.72 11.78
C PRO A 22 -2.37 4.85 10.84
N ILE A 23 -1.66 4.52 9.81
CA ILE A 23 -1.15 5.43 8.78
C ILE A 23 -1.06 4.70 7.44
N ALA A 24 -1.27 5.43 6.36
CA ALA A 24 -1.00 5.00 5.00
C ALA A 24 -0.29 6.13 4.26
N TYR A 25 0.35 5.80 3.17
CA TYR A 25 1.04 6.77 2.32
C TYR A 25 0.50 6.69 0.91
N ALA A 26 0.45 7.84 0.23
CA ALA A 26 -0.06 7.90 -1.14
C ALA A 26 0.77 8.87 -1.98
N VAL A 27 0.89 8.56 -3.25
CA VAL A 27 1.48 9.47 -4.26
C VAL A 27 0.71 9.32 -5.57
N LYS A 28 0.60 10.40 -6.35
CA LYS A 28 0.03 10.31 -7.70
C LYS A 28 0.93 9.47 -8.60
N LYS A 29 0.32 8.54 -9.33
CA LYS A 29 1.05 7.69 -10.29
C LYS A 29 1.84 8.51 -11.31
N SER A 30 1.27 9.61 -11.81
CA SER A 30 1.92 10.52 -12.77
C SER A 30 3.16 11.24 -12.24
N GLN A 31 3.36 11.27 -10.92
CA GLN A 31 4.52 11.87 -10.26
C GLN A 31 5.64 10.86 -9.97
N ILE A 32 5.45 9.59 -10.29
CA ILE A 32 6.48 8.56 -10.21
C ILE A 32 7.22 8.52 -11.54
N THR A 33 8.50 8.88 -11.53
CA THR A 33 9.35 8.89 -12.72
C THR A 33 10.05 7.56 -12.96
N SER A 34 10.31 6.79 -11.89
CA SER A 34 10.82 5.42 -11.98
C SER A 34 10.26 4.57 -10.85
N TRP A 35 9.91 3.33 -11.18
CA TRP A 35 9.39 2.35 -10.26
C TRP A 35 10.50 1.45 -9.72
N PRO A 36 10.39 0.99 -8.47
CA PRO A 36 11.19 -0.12 -7.98
C PRO A 36 10.87 -1.38 -8.79
N THR A 37 11.79 -2.33 -8.80
CA THR A 37 11.66 -3.56 -9.58
C THR A 37 11.08 -4.70 -8.76
N ILE A 38 10.31 -5.56 -9.42
CA ILE A 38 9.83 -6.84 -8.88
C ILE A 38 10.23 -7.95 -9.85
N ILE A 39 10.51 -9.14 -9.34
CA ILE A 39 10.85 -10.30 -10.18
C ILE A 39 9.57 -11.07 -10.45
N ASP A 40 9.02 -10.95 -11.65
CA ASP A 40 7.80 -11.68 -12.06
C ASP A 40 8.11 -13.04 -12.71
N ASP A 41 9.29 -13.19 -13.31
CA ASP A 41 9.69 -14.42 -13.97
C ASP A 41 10.32 -15.41 -12.98
N PRO A 42 9.71 -16.58 -12.74
CA PRO A 42 10.28 -17.59 -11.84
C PRO A 42 11.59 -18.22 -12.34
N ASP A 43 11.93 -18.03 -13.60
CA ASP A 43 13.19 -18.52 -14.21
C ASP A 43 14.29 -17.44 -14.24
N ALA A 44 13.99 -16.20 -13.83
CA ALA A 44 14.95 -15.11 -13.78
C ALA A 44 16.14 -15.43 -12.86
N GLU A 45 17.30 -14.86 -13.17
CA GLU A 45 18.48 -14.98 -12.31
C GLU A 45 18.23 -14.33 -10.93
N GLY A 46 18.51 -15.08 -9.87
CA GLY A 46 18.31 -14.62 -8.49
C GLY A 46 16.87 -14.62 -8.01
N ALA A 47 15.93 -15.15 -8.80
CA ALA A 47 14.54 -15.32 -8.39
C ALA A 47 14.43 -16.29 -7.21
N ASP A 48 13.64 -15.89 -6.20
CA ASP A 48 13.15 -16.78 -5.17
C ASP A 48 11.72 -16.39 -4.78
N ILE A 49 10.99 -17.28 -4.13
CA ILE A 49 9.57 -17.11 -3.83
C ILE A 49 9.27 -15.84 -3.01
N ALA A 50 10.18 -15.40 -2.14
CA ALA A 50 9.99 -14.19 -1.35
C ALA A 50 10.27 -12.92 -2.16
N LYS A 51 11.24 -12.95 -3.08
CA LYS A 51 11.57 -11.81 -3.94
C LYS A 51 10.49 -11.52 -4.98
N MET A 52 9.77 -12.54 -5.42
CA MET A 52 8.67 -12.40 -6.37
C MET A 52 7.47 -11.62 -5.83
N VAL A 53 7.45 -11.27 -4.54
CA VAL A 53 6.40 -10.47 -3.91
C VAL A 53 6.94 -9.19 -3.27
N ASN A 54 8.18 -8.81 -3.58
CA ASN A 54 8.82 -7.62 -3.03
C ASN A 54 9.31 -6.69 -4.13
N TYR A 55 8.95 -5.41 -4.01
CA TYR A 55 9.56 -4.34 -4.77
C TYR A 55 10.93 -3.99 -4.17
N GLU A 56 11.99 -4.15 -4.96
CA GLU A 56 13.37 -3.82 -4.62
C GLU A 56 13.78 -2.49 -5.28
N GLY A 57 14.54 -1.66 -4.56
CA GLY A 57 14.93 -0.32 -4.99
C GLY A 57 13.91 0.75 -4.59
N ASP A 58 14.11 1.98 -5.08
CA ASP A 58 13.32 3.13 -4.63
C ASP A 58 12.32 3.61 -5.68
N PHE A 59 11.17 4.11 -5.22
CA PHE A 59 10.35 4.99 -6.04
C PHE A 59 11.11 6.29 -6.30
N VAL A 60 11.36 6.61 -7.57
CA VAL A 60 11.90 7.91 -7.96
C VAL A 60 10.73 8.82 -8.27
N LEU A 61 10.56 9.89 -7.49
CA LEU A 61 9.50 10.86 -7.66
C LEU A 61 9.99 12.07 -8.44
N ALA A 62 9.07 12.81 -9.05
CA ALA A 62 9.36 14.09 -9.66
C ALA A 62 9.94 15.08 -8.64
N GLU A 63 10.68 16.09 -9.09
CA GLU A 63 11.31 17.08 -8.23
C GLU A 63 10.29 17.79 -7.32
N GLY A 64 10.60 17.88 -6.04
CA GLY A 64 9.75 18.51 -5.02
C GLY A 64 8.53 17.69 -4.59
N VAL A 65 8.37 16.46 -5.10
CA VAL A 65 7.26 15.57 -4.74
C VAL A 65 7.67 14.63 -3.63
N ASN A 66 6.75 14.45 -2.67
CA ASN A 66 6.87 13.51 -1.56
C ASN A 66 5.59 12.68 -1.43
N PHE A 67 5.68 11.54 -0.78
CA PHE A 67 4.48 10.80 -0.39
C PHE A 67 3.65 11.59 0.63
N LEU A 68 2.35 11.57 0.45
CA LEU A 68 1.36 12.12 1.38
C LEU A 68 1.09 11.10 2.49
N SER A 69 0.96 11.57 3.72
CA SER A 69 0.54 10.74 4.86
C SER A 69 -0.96 10.81 5.04
N ILE A 70 -1.60 9.67 5.23
CA ILE A 70 -3.03 9.53 5.48
C ILE A 70 -3.21 8.82 6.81
N TYR A 71 -3.78 9.51 7.80
CA TYR A 71 -4.13 8.88 9.07
C TYR A 71 -5.28 7.88 8.87
N SER A 72 -5.22 6.75 9.53
CA SER A 72 -6.31 5.77 9.62
C SER A 72 -6.55 5.40 11.07
N THR A 73 -7.81 5.39 11.49
CA THR A 73 -8.18 5.02 12.86
C THR A 73 -7.69 3.61 13.19
N HIS A 74 -7.00 3.49 14.31
CA HIS A 74 -6.45 2.21 14.77
C HIS A 74 -7.53 1.13 14.84
N GLY A 75 -7.22 -0.05 14.30
CA GLY A 75 -8.14 -1.20 14.28
C GLY A 75 -9.34 -1.07 13.34
N LYS A 76 -9.42 -0.01 12.52
CA LYS A 76 -10.51 0.21 11.55
C LYS A 76 -10.08 -0.02 10.10
N GLY A 77 -8.81 -0.28 9.86
CA GLY A 77 -8.28 -0.52 8.51
C GLY A 77 -7.90 -1.97 8.27
N LYS A 78 -7.84 -2.35 7.00
CA LYS A 78 -7.36 -3.67 6.54
C LYS A 78 -6.74 -3.58 5.16
N ALA A 79 -5.86 -4.53 4.84
CA ALA A 79 -5.40 -4.81 3.49
C ALA A 79 -5.68 -6.29 3.16
N THR A 80 -6.14 -6.56 1.95
CA THR A 80 -6.53 -7.90 1.48
C THR A 80 -6.13 -8.10 0.03
N PHE A 81 -6.02 -9.35 -0.39
CA PHE A 81 -5.92 -9.71 -1.81
C PHE A 81 -6.85 -10.88 -2.12
N GLU A 82 -7.32 -10.95 -3.33
CA GLU A 82 -8.18 -12.01 -3.83
C GLU A 82 -7.75 -12.39 -5.25
N PRO A 83 -7.66 -13.70 -5.58
CA PRO A 83 -7.44 -14.10 -6.96
C PRO A 83 -8.68 -13.81 -7.81
N GLN A 84 -8.45 -13.39 -9.06
CA GLN A 84 -9.49 -13.15 -10.06
C GLN A 84 -9.09 -13.72 -11.42
N GLY A 85 -10.05 -13.72 -12.37
CA GLY A 85 -9.84 -14.15 -13.75
C GLY A 85 -10.19 -15.61 -14.00
N GLU A 86 -10.38 -15.94 -15.28
CA GLU A 86 -10.66 -17.28 -15.76
C GLU A 86 -9.41 -18.17 -15.73
N ALA A 87 -9.56 -19.44 -16.09
CA ALA A 87 -8.44 -20.36 -16.23
C ALA A 87 -7.38 -19.77 -17.18
N ASP A 88 -6.11 -19.92 -16.85
CA ASP A 88 -4.92 -19.44 -17.57
C ASP A 88 -4.80 -17.90 -17.70
N CYS A 89 -5.73 -17.13 -17.10
CA CYS A 89 -5.73 -15.66 -17.06
C CYS A 89 -5.86 -15.12 -15.63
N LYS A 90 -5.17 -15.73 -14.66
CA LYS A 90 -5.26 -15.35 -13.27
C LYS A 90 -4.44 -14.11 -12.96
N SER A 91 -5.06 -13.22 -12.19
CA SER A 91 -4.46 -12.05 -11.57
C SER A 91 -5.00 -11.89 -10.14
N TYR A 92 -4.64 -10.82 -9.47
CA TYR A 92 -5.13 -10.53 -8.13
C TYR A 92 -5.82 -9.17 -8.09
N ILE A 93 -6.79 -9.02 -7.21
CA ILE A 93 -7.27 -7.71 -6.76
C ILE A 93 -6.69 -7.46 -5.38
N ASN A 94 -5.82 -6.47 -5.27
CA ASN A 94 -5.28 -5.97 -4.02
C ASN A 94 -6.16 -4.84 -3.51
N LYS A 95 -6.59 -4.89 -2.24
CA LYS A 95 -7.52 -3.92 -1.65
C LYS A 95 -7.02 -3.42 -0.32
N ALA A 96 -7.30 -2.15 0.00
CA ALA A 96 -7.20 -1.63 1.36
C ALA A 96 -8.44 -0.81 1.70
N THR A 97 -8.80 -0.84 2.98
CA THR A 97 -9.79 0.05 3.57
C THR A 97 -9.13 0.86 4.68
N LEU A 98 -9.25 2.17 4.63
CA LEU A 98 -8.77 3.11 5.63
C LEU A 98 -9.96 3.86 6.22
N SER A 99 -9.89 4.24 7.49
CA SER A 99 -10.94 4.99 8.18
C SER A 99 -10.37 6.29 8.73
N PHE A 100 -10.83 7.42 8.22
CA PHE A 100 -10.45 8.74 8.70
C PHE A 100 -11.60 9.34 9.54
N PRO A 101 -11.35 9.78 10.80
CA PRO A 101 -12.43 10.01 11.78
C PRO A 101 -13.09 11.39 11.71
N VAL A 102 -12.80 12.20 10.70
CA VAL A 102 -13.30 13.58 10.60
C VAL A 102 -13.86 13.84 9.20
N ILE A 103 -14.89 14.69 9.11
CA ILE A 103 -15.45 15.22 7.86
C ILE A 103 -15.34 16.75 7.90
N ASP A 104 -14.13 17.27 7.80
CA ASP A 104 -13.86 18.69 7.63
C ASP A 104 -13.69 19.07 6.14
N ASP A 105 -13.36 20.32 5.90
CA ASP A 105 -13.14 20.82 4.55
C ASP A 105 -11.95 20.17 3.86
N ASN A 106 -10.90 19.85 4.61
CA ASN A 106 -9.71 19.17 4.09
C ASN A 106 -10.03 17.72 3.69
N ALA A 107 -10.76 17.00 4.55
CA ALA A 107 -11.20 15.63 4.29
C ALA A 107 -12.10 15.54 3.05
N ARG A 108 -13.05 16.47 2.92
CA ARG A 108 -13.92 16.55 1.73
C ARG A 108 -13.16 16.99 0.49
N GLY A 109 -12.18 17.90 0.63
CA GLY A 109 -11.27 18.32 -0.43
C GLY A 109 -10.43 17.15 -0.93
N TYR A 110 -9.84 16.37 -0.02
CA TYR A 110 -9.14 15.13 -0.34
C TYR A 110 -10.03 14.17 -1.13
N ALA A 111 -11.24 13.86 -0.61
CA ALA A 111 -12.18 12.97 -1.27
C ALA A 111 -12.50 13.44 -2.71
N LYS A 112 -12.73 14.75 -2.90
CA LYS A 112 -12.99 15.33 -4.23
C LYS A 112 -11.81 15.15 -5.20
N MET A 113 -10.58 15.25 -4.70
CA MET A 113 -9.38 15.18 -5.55
C MET A 113 -9.01 13.76 -5.95
N VAL A 114 -9.13 12.78 -5.03
CA VAL A 114 -8.60 11.43 -5.28
C VAL A 114 -9.52 10.53 -6.11
N VAL A 115 -10.83 10.82 -6.16
CA VAL A 115 -11.83 9.95 -6.83
C VAL A 115 -11.60 9.82 -8.34
N ASN A 116 -11.09 10.87 -8.99
CA ASN A 116 -10.84 10.89 -10.43
C ASN A 116 -9.35 10.96 -10.78
N ASP A 117 -8.48 10.59 -9.85
CA ASP A 117 -7.04 10.68 -10.05
C ASP A 117 -6.38 9.34 -9.74
N ASP A 118 -5.29 9.04 -10.42
CA ASP A 118 -4.55 7.79 -10.31
C ASP A 118 -3.52 7.88 -9.20
N TYR A 119 -3.67 7.06 -8.16
CA TYR A 119 -2.75 7.01 -7.03
C TYR A 119 -2.08 5.65 -6.87
N VAL A 120 -0.98 5.67 -6.13
CA VAL A 120 -0.31 4.49 -5.58
C VAL A 120 -0.29 4.64 -4.08
N TYR A 121 -0.67 3.59 -3.37
CA TYR A 121 -0.73 3.58 -1.92
C TYR A 121 0.30 2.62 -1.35
N VAL A 122 0.92 3.02 -0.25
CA VAL A 122 1.79 2.18 0.57
C VAL A 122 1.16 2.05 1.95
N ILE A 123 0.79 0.84 2.31
CA ILE A 123 0.02 0.51 3.52
C ILE A 123 0.93 -0.24 4.50
N PRO A 124 1.43 0.43 5.55
CA PRO A 124 2.23 -0.23 6.56
C PRO A 124 1.43 -1.23 7.39
N ALA A 125 2.03 -2.38 7.64
CA ALA A 125 1.51 -3.42 8.52
C ALA A 125 2.58 -3.83 9.53
N PRO A 126 2.20 -4.47 10.64
CA PRO A 126 3.15 -4.93 11.64
C PRO A 126 4.25 -5.83 11.07
N GLY A 127 5.46 -5.71 11.61
CA GLY A 127 6.63 -6.47 11.17
C GLY A 127 7.32 -5.90 9.93
N ASN A 128 7.30 -4.58 9.75
CA ASN A 128 7.95 -3.84 8.67
C ASN A 128 7.50 -4.31 7.28
N LYS A 129 6.20 -4.54 7.14
CA LYS A 129 5.57 -4.86 5.87
C LYS A 129 4.91 -3.59 5.33
N PHE A 130 5.31 -3.15 4.17
CA PHE A 130 4.77 -1.98 3.50
C PHE A 130 4.11 -2.43 2.20
N HIS A 131 2.82 -2.75 2.26
CA HIS A 131 2.06 -3.27 1.11
C HIS A 131 1.79 -2.17 0.11
N VAL A 132 2.08 -2.43 -1.16
CA VAL A 132 1.81 -1.50 -2.26
C VAL A 132 0.47 -1.86 -2.91
N ILE A 133 -0.35 -0.85 -3.16
CA ILE A 133 -1.57 -0.96 -3.95
C ILE A 133 -1.49 0.06 -5.08
N GLY A 134 -1.42 -0.43 -6.30
CA GLY A 134 -1.08 0.29 -7.52
C GLY A 134 0.18 -0.28 -8.14
N SER A 135 0.20 -0.40 -9.45
CA SER A 135 1.32 -0.95 -10.22
C SER A 135 1.67 -0.03 -11.39
N PRO A 136 2.79 -0.27 -12.09
CA PRO A 136 3.12 0.46 -13.31
C PRO A 136 2.02 0.41 -14.36
N ASP A 137 1.33 -0.72 -14.47
CA ASP A 137 0.29 -0.93 -15.48
C ASP A 137 -1.08 -0.41 -15.02
N TYR A 138 -1.41 -0.64 -13.74
CA TYR A 138 -2.72 -0.32 -13.17
C TYR A 138 -2.61 0.60 -11.95
N PRO A 139 -3.24 1.79 -12.00
CA PRO A 139 -3.35 2.64 -10.82
C PRO A 139 -4.29 2.04 -9.78
N ALA A 140 -4.21 2.50 -8.56
CA ALA A 140 -5.20 2.18 -7.55
C ALA A 140 -6.47 3.03 -7.77
N LEU A 141 -7.61 2.37 -7.91
CA LEU A 141 -8.91 3.01 -7.91
C LEU A 141 -9.29 3.37 -6.47
N THR A 142 -9.58 4.65 -6.24
CA THR A 142 -9.93 5.16 -4.91
C THR A 142 -11.39 5.55 -4.84
N THR A 143 -12.11 4.98 -3.88
CA THR A 143 -13.49 5.37 -3.55
C THR A 143 -13.54 5.89 -2.14
N VAL A 144 -14.08 7.10 -1.95
CA VAL A 144 -14.20 7.74 -0.64
C VAL A 144 -15.67 7.94 -0.30
N ASN A 145 -16.10 7.34 0.80
CA ASN A 145 -17.45 7.49 1.35
C ASN A 145 -17.37 8.26 2.65
N GLY A 146 -18.25 9.25 2.83
CA GLY A 146 -18.38 10.02 4.05
C GLY A 146 -19.69 9.72 4.76
N ASP A 147 -19.65 9.59 6.08
CA ASP A 147 -20.82 9.39 6.93
C ASP A 147 -20.75 10.32 8.14
N THR A 148 -21.78 11.16 8.32
CA THR A 148 -21.87 12.11 9.44
C THR A 148 -22.41 11.48 10.71
N GLY A 149 -22.88 10.23 10.63
CA GLY A 149 -23.62 9.58 11.70
C GLY A 149 -25.04 10.15 11.87
N ASP A 150 -25.90 9.37 12.48
CA ASP A 150 -27.32 9.71 12.76
C ASP A 150 -27.58 10.05 14.24
N ALA A 151 -26.63 9.78 15.12
CA ALA A 151 -26.72 10.04 16.56
C ALA A 151 -25.35 10.43 17.14
N PRO A 152 -25.30 11.08 18.32
CA PRO A 152 -24.04 11.46 18.96
C PRO A 152 -23.11 10.29 19.29
N THR A 153 -23.63 9.07 19.35
CA THR A 153 -22.88 7.84 19.59
C THR A 153 -22.49 7.09 18.31
N SER A 154 -22.95 7.56 17.14
CA SER A 154 -22.64 6.95 15.85
C SER A 154 -21.22 7.26 15.42
N ALA A 155 -20.60 6.33 14.69
CA ALA A 155 -19.35 6.60 14.02
C ALA A 155 -19.58 7.59 12.89
N HIS A 156 -18.66 8.55 12.73
CA HIS A 156 -18.61 9.47 11.61
C HIS A 156 -17.20 9.53 11.03
N GLY A 157 -17.08 9.98 9.80
CA GLY A 157 -15.79 10.12 9.14
C GLY A 157 -15.81 9.66 7.69
N LEU A 158 -14.62 9.47 7.12
CA LEU A 158 -14.44 8.94 5.77
C LEU A 158 -14.01 7.49 5.83
N THR A 159 -14.58 6.70 4.94
CA THR A 159 -14.08 5.37 4.57
C THR A 159 -13.45 5.48 3.19
N ILE A 160 -12.14 5.23 3.12
CA ILE A 160 -11.36 5.27 1.89
C ILE A 160 -11.10 3.81 1.49
N ASN A 161 -11.70 3.40 0.38
CA ASN A 161 -11.47 2.09 -0.22
C ASN A 161 -10.55 2.27 -1.42
N VAL A 162 -9.53 1.46 -1.45
CA VAL A 162 -8.50 1.46 -2.49
C VAL A 162 -8.43 0.05 -3.07
N GLU A 163 -8.46 -0.08 -4.39
CA GLU A 163 -8.29 -1.37 -5.04
C GLU A 163 -7.47 -1.26 -6.33
N CYS A 164 -6.73 -2.30 -6.64
CA CYS A 164 -5.91 -2.39 -7.84
C CYS A 164 -5.85 -3.82 -8.33
N THR A 165 -5.99 -4.01 -9.64
CA THR A 165 -5.61 -5.28 -10.30
C THR A 165 -4.09 -5.35 -10.39
N ASP A 166 -3.52 -6.50 -10.07
CA ASP A 166 -2.08 -6.73 -10.07
C ASP A 166 -1.77 -8.20 -10.42
N THR A 167 -0.57 -8.46 -10.89
CA THR A 167 -0.04 -9.83 -11.06
C THR A 167 0.43 -10.43 -9.74
N THR A 168 0.73 -9.59 -8.75
CA THR A 168 1.31 -9.97 -7.45
C THR A 168 0.33 -9.73 -6.29
N PRO A 169 0.14 -10.71 -5.38
CA PRO A 169 -0.73 -10.56 -4.22
C PRO A 169 -0.08 -9.67 -3.15
N LEU A 170 -0.61 -8.48 -2.90
CA LEU A 170 -0.13 -7.50 -1.91
C LEU A 170 1.39 -7.37 -1.87
N PRO A 171 2.05 -6.92 -2.95
CA PRO A 171 3.49 -6.77 -2.99
C PRO A 171 3.98 -5.85 -1.86
N CYS A 172 5.16 -6.16 -1.30
CA CYS A 172 5.77 -5.34 -0.25
C CYS A 172 6.88 -4.47 -0.82
N TYR A 173 6.94 -3.23 -0.38
CA TYR A 173 8.00 -2.28 -0.72
C TYR A 173 9.16 -2.38 0.27
N LYS A 174 10.39 -2.39 -0.25
CA LYS A 174 11.63 -2.55 0.52
C LYS A 174 12.60 -1.36 0.42
N GLY A 175 12.21 -0.34 -0.34
CA GLY A 175 13.04 0.86 -0.53
C GLY A 175 12.76 1.97 0.47
N GLN A 176 13.21 3.17 0.12
CA GLN A 176 13.09 4.38 0.94
C GLN A 176 11.81 5.15 0.59
N LEU A 177 10.96 5.40 1.58
CA LEU A 177 9.72 6.17 1.44
C LEU A 177 9.98 7.62 1.87
N LYS A 178 10.03 8.53 0.91
CA LYS A 178 10.34 9.95 1.13
C LYS A 178 9.06 10.74 1.45
N LEU A 179 9.00 11.29 2.65
CA LEU A 179 7.98 12.23 3.13
C LEU A 179 8.53 13.65 3.15
N ALA A 180 7.71 14.63 3.42
CA ALA A 180 8.14 16.03 3.48
C ALA A 180 9.13 16.31 4.63
N ASP A 181 8.95 15.66 5.76
CA ASP A 181 9.69 15.86 7.01
C ASP A 181 10.71 14.76 7.31
N LYS A 182 10.53 13.57 6.77
CA LYS A 182 11.37 12.40 7.05
C LYS A 182 11.39 11.41 5.90
N THR A 183 12.35 10.49 5.96
CA THR A 183 12.44 9.31 5.10
C THR A 183 12.32 8.06 5.95
N ILE A 184 11.55 7.08 5.48
CA ILE A 184 11.34 5.78 6.16
C ILE A 184 12.00 4.69 5.34
N ASP A 185 12.88 3.93 5.97
CA ASP A 185 13.40 2.68 5.41
C ASP A 185 12.35 1.56 5.57
N CYS A 186 11.74 1.13 4.48
CA CYS A 186 10.68 0.13 4.52
C CYS A 186 11.16 -1.29 4.80
N THR A 187 12.47 -1.54 4.85
CA THR A 187 13.06 -2.82 5.27
C THR A 187 13.20 -2.90 6.78
N THR A 188 13.71 -1.85 7.41
CA THR A 188 13.98 -1.81 8.85
C THR A 188 12.87 -1.14 9.66
N GLY A 189 12.08 -0.28 9.02
CA GLY A 189 11.10 0.59 9.68
C GLY A 189 11.73 1.81 10.36
N GLU A 190 13.03 2.07 10.15
CA GLU A 190 13.70 3.23 10.71
C GLU A 190 13.29 4.53 10.02
N GLU A 191 13.09 5.57 10.82
CA GLU A 191 12.75 6.91 10.36
C GLU A 191 13.95 7.83 10.51
N THR A 192 14.32 8.53 9.44
CA THR A 192 15.40 9.53 9.43
C THR A 192 14.83 10.89 9.06
N PRO A 193 14.95 11.93 9.90
CA PRO A 193 14.56 13.28 9.55
C PRO A 193 15.29 13.77 8.30
N ASN A 194 14.58 14.46 7.42
CA ASN A 194 15.23 15.07 6.26
C ASN A 194 16.11 16.23 6.73
N ALA A 195 17.31 16.38 6.17
CA ALA A 195 18.14 17.55 6.41
C ALA A 195 17.41 18.77 5.82
N GLY A 196 17.17 19.79 6.66
CA GLY A 196 16.55 21.04 6.26
C GLY A 196 17.45 21.90 5.34
#